data_5bffed5156f41949007f9eacd888fb30
#
_entry.id   5bffed5156f41949007f9eacd888fb30
#
_cell.length_a   1.000
_cell.length_b   1.000
_cell.length_c   1.000
_cell.angle_alpha   90.00
_cell.angle_beta   90.00
_cell.angle_gamma   90.00
#
_symmetry.space_group_name_H-M   'P 1'
#
loop_
_entity.id
_entity.type
_entity.pdbx_description
1 polymer ?
#
loop_
_entity_poly.entity_id
_entity_poly.type
_entity_poly.pdbx_seq_one_letter_code
_entity_poly.pdbx_strand_id
1 'polypeptide(L)'
;KETEEVKAGLASGEVDLVIGTHSLLTGTVSFKKLGLVIIDEEQRFGVEHKETLKALRTDVDVLSMSATPIPRTLEMAISGIREMSILQTPPEERQPVLTFVGAYTDAQVSAAIRRELLRDGQVFYVHNRVDSISSVAAHISELVPEARVRTAHGKMNEHQLEAVIQDFWNHEFDVLVC
;
A
#
# COMPACT_ATOMS: atom_id res chain seq x y z
N LYS A 1 27.72 -2.02 -2.40
CA LYS A 1 28.61 -3.09 -1.90
C LYS A 1 27.76 -4.28 -1.45
N GLU A 2 26.87 -4.10 -0.53
CA GLU A 2 25.96 -5.14 0.00
C GLU A 2 25.09 -5.78 -1.08
N THR A 3 24.54 -5.01 -2.01
CA THR A 3 23.72 -5.51 -3.12
C THR A 3 24.50 -6.45 -4.06
N GLU A 4 25.78 -6.18 -4.33
CA GLU A 4 26.61 -7.02 -5.18
C GLU A 4 27.02 -8.33 -4.48
N GLU A 5 27.19 -8.30 -3.17
CA GLU A 5 27.44 -9.49 -2.36
C GLU A 5 26.21 -10.42 -2.36
N VAL A 6 25.00 -9.86 -2.22
CA VAL A 6 23.75 -10.64 -2.34
C VAL A 6 23.59 -11.23 -3.73
N LYS A 7 23.84 -10.49 -4.79
CA LYS A 7 23.78 -11.00 -6.18
C LYS A 7 24.76 -12.16 -6.41
N ALA A 8 25.98 -12.04 -5.90
CA ALA A 8 26.98 -13.09 -5.97
C ALA A 8 26.53 -14.35 -5.21
N GLY A 9 25.98 -14.19 -4.01
CA GLY A 9 25.43 -15.26 -3.20
C GLY A 9 24.25 -15.99 -3.84
N LEU A 10 23.38 -15.27 -4.56
CA LEU A 10 22.30 -15.87 -5.34
C LEU A 10 22.84 -16.70 -6.53
N ALA A 11 23.85 -16.18 -7.22
CA ALA A 11 24.47 -16.87 -8.34
C ALA A 11 25.30 -18.08 -7.90
N SER A 12 25.96 -18.02 -6.74
CA SER A 12 26.70 -19.16 -6.15
C SER A 12 25.79 -20.17 -5.49
N GLY A 13 24.59 -19.78 -5.06
CA GLY A 13 23.65 -20.59 -4.29
C GLY A 13 23.97 -20.65 -2.79
N GLU A 14 24.68 -19.66 -2.27
CA GLU A 14 24.89 -19.45 -0.84
C GLU A 14 23.69 -18.75 -0.18
N VAL A 15 22.88 -18.05 -0.97
CA VAL A 15 21.65 -17.38 -0.53
C VAL A 15 20.46 -18.20 -1.01
N ASP A 16 19.66 -18.69 -0.08
CA ASP A 16 18.47 -19.50 -0.33
C ASP A 16 17.21 -18.67 -0.52
N LEU A 17 17.11 -17.51 0.14
CA LEU A 17 15.96 -16.61 0.09
C LEU A 17 16.41 -15.16 -0.09
N VAL A 18 15.78 -14.47 -1.02
CA VAL A 18 15.98 -13.03 -1.20
C VAL A 18 14.62 -12.33 -1.22
N ILE A 19 14.55 -11.19 -0.55
CA ILE A 19 13.39 -10.29 -0.55
C ILE A 19 13.83 -8.96 -1.13
N GLY A 20 13.06 -8.45 -2.08
CA GLY A 20 13.38 -7.17 -2.72
C GLY A 20 12.26 -6.65 -3.59
N THR A 21 12.53 -5.58 -4.28
CA THR A 21 11.60 -4.93 -5.20
C THR A 21 11.65 -5.59 -6.60
N HIS A 22 10.91 -5.04 -7.55
CA HIS A 22 10.94 -5.46 -8.96
C HIS A 22 12.35 -5.49 -9.58
N SER A 23 13.35 -4.86 -8.97
CA SER A 23 14.74 -4.92 -9.40
C SER A 23 15.33 -6.34 -9.40
N LEU A 24 14.75 -7.27 -8.63
CA LEU A 24 15.12 -8.69 -8.68
C LEU A 24 14.75 -9.37 -9.99
N LEU A 25 13.80 -8.82 -10.75
CA LEU A 25 13.34 -9.34 -12.04
C LEU A 25 14.13 -8.77 -13.23
N THR A 26 15.05 -7.84 -12.97
CA THR A 26 15.93 -7.31 -14.01
C THR A 26 16.99 -8.35 -14.38
N GLY A 27 17.38 -8.42 -15.65
CA GLY A 27 18.36 -9.39 -16.16
C GLY A 27 19.76 -9.30 -15.54
N THR A 28 19.95 -8.43 -14.52
CA THR A 28 21.21 -8.28 -13.78
C THR A 28 21.34 -9.23 -12.59
N VAL A 29 20.27 -9.96 -12.24
CA VAL A 29 20.25 -10.92 -11.13
C VAL A 29 20.20 -12.34 -11.71
N SER A 30 21.13 -13.18 -11.30
CA SER A 30 21.18 -14.59 -11.68
C SER A 30 20.91 -15.47 -10.47
N PHE A 31 20.10 -16.49 -10.64
CA PHE A 31 19.77 -17.47 -9.61
C PHE A 31 20.36 -18.83 -10.02
N LYS A 32 21.09 -19.47 -9.11
CA LYS A 32 21.66 -20.79 -9.37
C LYS A 32 20.58 -21.86 -9.57
N LYS A 33 19.54 -21.83 -8.74
CA LYS A 33 18.44 -22.80 -8.77
C LYS A 33 17.18 -22.15 -8.18
N LEU A 34 16.49 -21.38 -9.00
CA LEU A 34 15.24 -20.73 -8.60
C LEU A 34 14.11 -21.77 -8.62
N GLY A 35 13.44 -22.00 -7.49
CA GLY A 35 12.34 -22.95 -7.35
C GLY A 35 10.99 -22.28 -7.14
N LEU A 36 10.95 -21.12 -6.46
CA LEU A 36 9.71 -20.43 -6.14
C LEU A 36 9.89 -18.92 -6.25
N VAL A 37 8.92 -18.27 -6.85
CA VAL A 37 8.76 -16.79 -6.85
C VAL A 37 7.46 -16.42 -6.19
N ILE A 38 7.52 -15.58 -5.17
CA ILE A 38 6.35 -15.01 -4.51
C ILE A 38 6.24 -13.52 -4.89
N ILE A 39 5.08 -13.11 -5.38
CA ILE A 39 4.81 -11.76 -5.85
C ILE A 39 3.66 -11.18 -5.06
N ASP A 40 3.91 -10.06 -4.41
CA ASP A 40 2.87 -9.27 -3.77
C ASP A 40 2.47 -8.11 -4.68
N GLU A 41 1.17 -7.78 -4.71
CA GLU A 41 0.62 -6.69 -5.49
C GLU A 41 1.00 -6.75 -7.00
N GLU A 42 0.86 -7.92 -7.65
CA GLU A 42 1.22 -8.14 -9.08
C GLU A 42 0.69 -7.04 -10.02
N GLN A 43 -0.43 -6.40 -9.68
CA GLN A 43 -1.02 -5.33 -10.49
C GLN A 43 -0.14 -4.07 -10.60
N ARG A 44 0.80 -3.88 -9.68
CA ARG A 44 1.74 -2.73 -9.68
C ARG A 44 2.91 -2.93 -10.64
N PHE A 45 3.10 -4.12 -11.18
CA PHE A 45 4.19 -4.41 -12.12
C PHE A 45 3.87 -3.93 -13.53
N GLY A 46 4.86 -3.32 -14.18
CA GLY A 46 4.82 -2.94 -15.60
C GLY A 46 4.81 -4.14 -16.56
N VAL A 47 4.62 -3.86 -17.83
CA VAL A 47 4.50 -4.89 -18.89
C VAL A 47 5.76 -5.76 -18.98
N GLU A 48 6.94 -5.16 -18.95
CA GLU A 48 8.22 -5.90 -19.05
C GLU A 48 8.41 -6.91 -17.91
N HIS A 49 8.10 -6.51 -16.68
CA HIS A 49 8.19 -7.39 -15.53
C HIS A 49 7.19 -8.56 -15.62
N LYS A 50 5.99 -8.31 -16.16
CA LYS A 50 4.99 -9.35 -16.40
C LYS A 50 5.41 -10.35 -17.45
N GLU A 51 6.14 -9.93 -18.47
CA GLU A 51 6.70 -10.83 -19.49
C GLU A 51 7.84 -11.69 -18.91
N THR A 52 8.73 -11.10 -18.13
CA THR A 52 9.77 -11.85 -17.40
C THR A 52 9.16 -12.90 -16.48
N LEU A 53 8.11 -12.54 -15.75
CA LEU A 53 7.39 -13.47 -14.88
C LEU A 53 6.68 -14.59 -15.66
N LYS A 54 6.15 -14.31 -16.83
CA LYS A 54 5.56 -15.33 -17.71
C LYS A 54 6.62 -16.33 -18.18
N ALA A 55 7.82 -15.87 -18.54
CA ALA A 55 8.92 -16.73 -18.95
C ALA A 55 9.39 -17.62 -17.79
N LEU A 56 9.48 -17.09 -16.57
CA LEU A 56 9.85 -17.85 -15.38
C LEU A 56 8.81 -18.94 -15.03
N ARG A 57 7.53 -18.72 -15.29
CA ARG A 57 6.43 -19.68 -14.98
C ARG A 57 6.52 -21.01 -15.70
N THR A 58 7.37 -21.14 -16.69
CA THR A 58 7.55 -22.40 -17.40
C THR A 58 8.36 -23.42 -16.58
N ASP A 59 9.29 -22.94 -15.74
CA ASP A 59 10.25 -23.79 -15.04
C ASP A 59 10.27 -23.55 -13.50
N VAL A 60 9.49 -22.58 -13.01
CA VAL A 60 9.49 -22.13 -11.61
C VAL A 60 8.07 -21.97 -11.10
N ASP A 61 7.80 -22.41 -9.88
CA ASP A 61 6.52 -22.16 -9.22
C ASP A 61 6.35 -20.67 -8.92
N VAL A 62 5.18 -20.14 -9.23
CA VAL A 62 4.88 -18.72 -9.03
C VAL A 62 3.60 -18.53 -8.22
N LEU A 63 3.73 -17.97 -7.04
CA LEU A 63 2.62 -17.53 -6.19
C LEU A 63 2.43 -16.02 -6.33
N SER A 64 1.27 -15.59 -6.83
CA SER A 64 0.89 -14.18 -6.87
C SER A 64 -0.18 -13.90 -5.82
N MET A 65 0.03 -12.84 -5.04
CA MET A 65 -0.89 -12.40 -4.01
C MET A 65 -1.41 -11.00 -4.35
N SER A 66 -2.65 -10.69 -3.97
CA SER A 66 -3.23 -9.36 -4.09
C SER A 66 -4.41 -9.19 -3.13
N ALA A 67 -4.49 -8.03 -2.50
CA ALA A 67 -5.65 -7.64 -1.70
C ALA A 67 -6.78 -7.07 -2.57
N THR A 68 -6.46 -6.60 -3.78
CA THR A 68 -7.39 -5.96 -4.72
C THR A 68 -7.30 -6.67 -6.09
N PRO A 69 -7.95 -7.83 -6.26
CA PRO A 69 -7.87 -8.57 -7.52
C PRO A 69 -8.43 -7.73 -8.66
N ILE A 70 -7.64 -7.58 -9.74
CA ILE A 70 -8.09 -6.92 -10.97
C ILE A 70 -9.07 -7.85 -11.70
N PRO A 71 -10.12 -7.34 -12.34
CA PRO A 71 -11.11 -8.12 -13.08
C PRO A 71 -10.49 -9.14 -14.05
N ARG A 72 -9.40 -8.78 -14.73
CA ARG A 72 -8.68 -9.65 -15.66
C ARG A 72 -8.03 -10.87 -14.98
N THR A 73 -7.50 -10.70 -13.79
CA THR A 73 -6.95 -11.82 -13.01
C THR A 73 -8.07 -12.75 -12.55
N LEU A 74 -9.21 -12.19 -12.20
CA LEU A 74 -10.42 -12.93 -11.86
C LEU A 74 -10.98 -13.70 -13.08
N GLU A 75 -11.03 -13.08 -14.26
CA GLU A 75 -11.43 -13.74 -15.52
C GLU A 75 -10.52 -14.92 -15.84
N MET A 76 -9.19 -14.79 -15.66
CA MET A 76 -8.24 -15.86 -15.90
C MET A 76 -8.39 -17.03 -14.91
N ALA A 77 -8.78 -16.74 -13.67
CA ALA A 77 -9.07 -17.77 -12.68
C ALA A 77 -10.37 -18.50 -12.99
N ILE A 78 -11.44 -17.76 -13.35
CA ILE A 78 -12.74 -18.33 -13.73
C ILE A 78 -12.63 -19.18 -15.00
N SER A 79 -11.75 -18.82 -15.93
CA SER A 79 -11.50 -19.60 -17.17
C SER A 79 -10.62 -20.85 -16.95
N GLY A 80 -10.20 -21.13 -15.72
CA GLY A 80 -9.38 -22.29 -15.37
C GLY A 80 -7.91 -22.19 -15.82
N ILE A 81 -7.45 -21.01 -16.24
CA ILE A 81 -6.06 -20.78 -16.67
C ILE A 81 -5.14 -20.65 -15.45
N ARG A 82 -5.70 -20.27 -14.26
CA ARG A 82 -4.97 -20.17 -12.99
C ARG A 82 -5.80 -20.74 -11.86
N GLU A 83 -5.17 -21.45 -10.97
CA GLU A 83 -5.75 -21.79 -9.68
C GLU A 83 -5.80 -20.53 -8.79
N MET A 84 -6.91 -20.33 -8.11
CA MET A 84 -7.11 -19.20 -7.23
C MET A 84 -7.65 -19.67 -5.87
N SER A 85 -7.02 -19.19 -4.81
CA SER A 85 -7.50 -19.37 -3.44
C SER A 85 -7.86 -18.00 -2.85
N ILE A 86 -8.97 -17.94 -2.13
CA ILE A 86 -9.43 -16.72 -1.46
C ILE A 86 -9.27 -16.92 0.04
N LEU A 87 -8.49 -16.05 0.68
CA LEU A 87 -8.33 -16.00 2.13
C LEU A 87 -9.44 -15.13 2.72
N GLN A 88 -10.45 -15.75 3.32
CA GLN A 88 -11.61 -15.03 3.88
C GLN A 88 -11.56 -14.90 5.41
N THR A 89 -10.76 -15.70 6.08
CA THR A 89 -10.60 -15.65 7.53
C THR A 89 -9.59 -14.59 7.92
N PRO A 90 -9.99 -13.49 8.56
CA PRO A 90 -9.05 -12.49 9.06
C PRO A 90 -8.23 -13.06 10.24
N PRO A 91 -7.05 -12.49 10.54
CA PRO A 91 -6.34 -12.78 11.79
C PRO A 91 -7.25 -12.52 13.01
N GLU A 92 -7.09 -13.31 14.07
CA GLU A 92 -7.94 -13.21 15.27
C GLU A 92 -7.90 -11.84 15.94
N GLU A 93 -6.76 -11.17 15.88
CA GLU A 93 -6.56 -9.84 16.47
C GLU A 93 -7.14 -8.68 15.64
N ARG A 94 -7.61 -8.95 14.42
CA ARG A 94 -8.11 -7.89 13.52
C ARG A 94 -9.51 -7.46 13.93
N GLN A 95 -9.60 -6.23 14.45
CA GLN A 95 -10.89 -5.60 14.72
C GLN A 95 -11.58 -5.20 13.40
N PRO A 96 -12.88 -5.49 13.24
CA PRO A 96 -13.62 -5.05 12.05
C PRO A 96 -13.72 -3.53 12.01
N VAL A 97 -13.54 -2.95 10.80
CA VAL A 97 -13.74 -1.52 10.57
C VAL A 97 -15.22 -1.26 10.26
N LEU A 98 -15.86 -0.42 11.09
CA LEU A 98 -17.22 0.03 10.80
C LEU A 98 -17.19 1.00 9.62
N THR A 99 -17.66 0.55 8.47
CA THR A 99 -17.65 1.32 7.24
C THR A 99 -19.00 1.95 6.99
N PHE A 100 -19.03 3.26 6.75
CA PHE A 100 -20.22 4.00 6.34
C PHE A 100 -20.01 4.53 4.92
N VAL A 101 -21.01 4.32 4.05
CA VAL A 101 -21.02 4.82 2.68
C VAL A 101 -22.28 5.64 2.47
N GLY A 102 -22.13 6.90 2.07
CA GLY A 102 -23.25 7.81 1.87
C GLY A 102 -22.85 9.11 1.18
N ALA A 103 -23.80 9.99 0.96
CA ALA A 103 -23.53 11.32 0.47
C ALA A 103 -22.72 12.12 1.49
N TYR A 104 -21.83 12.98 1.00
CA TYR A 104 -21.05 13.87 1.86
C TYR A 104 -21.98 14.88 2.56
N THR A 105 -21.82 15.01 3.86
CA THR A 105 -22.43 16.09 4.68
C THR A 105 -21.46 16.55 5.75
N ASP A 106 -21.38 17.85 5.99
CA ASP A 106 -20.53 18.43 7.02
C ASP A 106 -20.88 17.91 8.42
N ALA A 107 -22.16 17.68 8.68
CA ALA A 107 -22.62 17.15 9.95
C ALA A 107 -22.07 15.75 10.24
N GLN A 108 -22.03 14.89 9.24
CA GLN A 108 -21.47 13.52 9.39
C GLN A 108 -19.95 13.55 9.56
N VAL A 109 -19.25 14.39 8.78
CA VAL A 109 -17.81 14.53 8.86
C VAL A 109 -17.40 15.07 10.23
N SER A 110 -18.04 16.15 10.70
CA SER A 110 -17.74 16.73 12.02
C SER A 110 -18.05 15.75 13.16
N ALA A 111 -19.16 15.00 13.06
CA ALA A 111 -19.50 13.97 14.05
C ALA A 111 -18.46 12.83 14.07
N ALA A 112 -17.99 12.38 12.90
CA ALA A 112 -16.95 11.35 12.79
C ALA A 112 -15.63 11.81 13.41
N ILE A 113 -15.17 13.03 13.08
CA ILE A 113 -13.94 13.59 13.63
C ILE A 113 -14.04 13.73 15.15
N ARG A 114 -15.12 14.33 15.67
CA ARG A 114 -15.33 14.48 17.12
C ARG A 114 -15.36 13.14 17.85
N ARG A 115 -15.95 12.13 17.24
CA ARG A 115 -15.97 10.77 17.81
C ARG A 115 -14.56 10.21 18.01
N GLU A 116 -13.66 10.47 17.04
CA GLU A 116 -12.26 10.05 17.17
C GLU A 116 -11.53 10.84 18.23
N LEU A 117 -11.72 12.19 18.27
CA LEU A 117 -11.10 13.05 19.28
C LEU A 117 -11.51 12.64 20.71
N LEU A 118 -12.77 12.26 20.92
CA LEU A 118 -13.28 11.81 22.22
C LEU A 118 -12.60 10.53 22.76
N ARG A 119 -11.93 9.78 21.92
CA ARG A 119 -11.20 8.58 22.30
C ARG A 119 -9.69 8.71 22.10
N ASP A 120 -9.17 9.94 22.05
CA ASP A 120 -7.77 10.26 21.75
C ASP A 120 -7.29 9.67 20.42
N GLY A 121 -8.21 9.48 19.48
CA GLY A 121 -7.93 8.97 18.15
C GLY A 121 -7.51 10.05 17.16
N GLN A 122 -6.98 9.63 16.03
CA GLN A 122 -6.56 10.49 14.92
C GLN A 122 -7.33 10.16 13.65
N VAL A 123 -7.40 11.10 12.72
CA VAL A 123 -8.19 10.98 11.49
C VAL A 123 -7.32 11.22 10.26
N PHE A 124 -7.36 10.29 9.31
CA PHE A 124 -6.95 10.53 7.93
C PHE A 124 -8.15 11.04 7.13
N TYR A 125 -8.05 12.25 6.60
CA TYR A 125 -9.03 12.81 5.68
C TYR A 125 -8.46 12.80 4.26
N VAL A 126 -8.89 11.83 3.44
CA VAL A 126 -8.33 11.63 2.10
C VAL A 126 -8.98 12.56 1.09
N HIS A 127 -8.18 13.37 0.39
CA HIS A 127 -8.61 14.29 -0.65
C HIS A 127 -7.74 14.17 -1.90
N ASN A 128 -8.34 13.87 -3.06
CA ASN A 128 -7.64 13.50 -4.29
C ASN A 128 -7.00 14.65 -5.06
N ARG A 129 -7.12 15.91 -4.60
CA ARG A 129 -6.65 17.09 -5.34
C ARG A 129 -5.73 17.95 -4.50
N VAL A 130 -4.46 18.00 -4.88
CA VAL A 130 -3.45 18.82 -4.19
C VAL A 130 -3.80 20.31 -4.24
N ASP A 131 -4.35 20.80 -5.35
CA ASP A 131 -4.61 22.22 -5.56
C ASP A 131 -5.72 22.78 -4.63
N SER A 132 -6.62 21.94 -4.13
CA SER A 132 -7.68 22.32 -3.20
C SER A 132 -7.49 21.79 -1.78
N ILE A 133 -6.40 21.09 -1.48
CA ILE A 133 -6.19 20.46 -0.17
C ILE A 133 -6.17 21.45 0.98
N SER A 134 -5.57 22.62 0.78
CA SER A 134 -5.51 23.69 1.78
C SER A 134 -6.90 24.26 2.09
N SER A 135 -7.76 24.41 1.08
CA SER A 135 -9.14 24.86 1.26
C SER A 135 -9.98 23.83 2.03
N VAL A 136 -9.76 22.55 1.76
CA VAL A 136 -10.41 21.46 2.48
C VAL A 136 -9.95 21.43 3.93
N ALA A 137 -8.66 21.59 4.20
CA ALA A 137 -8.14 21.63 5.55
C ALA A 137 -8.71 22.83 6.35
N ALA A 138 -8.82 24.01 5.72
CA ALA A 138 -9.44 25.18 6.32
C ALA A 138 -10.93 24.91 6.65
N HIS A 139 -11.66 24.31 5.72
CA HIS A 139 -13.06 23.93 5.94
C HIS A 139 -13.22 22.93 7.11
N ILE A 140 -12.36 21.93 7.21
CA ILE A 140 -12.37 20.99 8.34
C ILE A 140 -12.08 21.71 9.67
N SER A 141 -11.14 22.66 9.67
CA SER A 141 -10.83 23.47 10.86
C SER A 141 -12.00 24.37 11.27
N GLU A 142 -12.81 24.85 10.32
CA GLU A 142 -14.04 25.59 10.61
C GLU A 142 -15.14 24.68 11.17
N LEU A 143 -15.29 23.48 10.63
CA LEU A 143 -16.30 22.50 11.08
C LEU A 143 -16.02 21.95 12.49
N VAL A 144 -14.74 21.77 12.83
CA VAL A 144 -14.29 21.20 14.09
C VAL A 144 -13.13 22.06 14.63
N PRO A 145 -13.44 23.24 15.21
CA PRO A 145 -12.42 24.20 15.67
C PRO A 145 -11.49 23.66 16.76
N GLU A 146 -11.94 22.66 17.50
CA GLU A 146 -11.16 21.96 18.51
C GLU A 146 -10.09 21.01 17.94
N ALA A 147 -10.20 20.62 16.66
CA ALA A 147 -9.26 19.73 16.00
C ALA A 147 -8.04 20.49 15.46
N ARG A 148 -6.86 19.95 15.70
CA ARG A 148 -5.61 20.43 15.10
C ARG A 148 -5.47 19.75 13.73
N VAL A 149 -5.55 20.52 12.65
CA VAL A 149 -5.57 20.02 11.27
C VAL A 149 -4.28 20.38 10.56
N ARG A 150 -3.67 19.42 9.86
CA ARG A 150 -2.53 19.64 8.95
C ARG A 150 -2.74 18.94 7.63
N THR A 151 -1.96 19.34 6.63
CA THR A 151 -1.98 18.74 5.27
C THR A 151 -0.69 18.03 4.95
N ALA A 152 -0.80 16.93 4.18
CA ALA A 152 0.34 16.28 3.53
C ALA A 152 -0.04 15.89 2.09
N HIS A 153 0.88 16.06 1.13
CA HIS A 153 0.62 15.71 -0.26
C HIS A 153 1.91 15.45 -1.04
N GLY A 154 1.81 14.75 -2.16
CA GLY A 154 2.96 14.32 -2.95
C GLY A 154 3.78 15.41 -3.65
N LYS A 155 3.37 16.69 -3.59
CA LYS A 155 4.19 17.83 -4.07
C LYS A 155 5.08 18.43 -2.98
N MET A 156 4.94 17.97 -1.72
CA MET A 156 5.85 18.35 -0.63
C MET A 156 7.23 17.73 -0.85
N ASN A 157 8.28 18.39 -0.38
CA ASN A 157 9.59 17.77 -0.36
C ASN A 157 9.64 16.68 0.74
N GLU A 158 10.57 15.75 0.59
CA GLU A 158 10.71 14.57 1.46
C GLU A 158 10.81 14.94 2.95
N HIS A 159 11.65 15.92 3.29
CA HIS A 159 11.83 16.35 4.68
C HIS A 159 10.57 16.95 5.29
N GLN A 160 9.81 17.73 4.51
CA GLN A 160 8.53 18.29 4.99
C GLN A 160 7.50 17.19 5.22
N LEU A 161 7.44 16.22 4.31
CA LEU A 161 6.53 15.08 4.42
C LEU A 161 6.88 14.21 5.63
N GLU A 162 8.16 13.88 5.81
CA GLU A 162 8.64 13.13 6.97
C GLU A 162 8.31 13.82 8.29
N ALA A 163 8.55 15.15 8.37
CA ALA A 163 8.24 15.93 9.56
C ALA A 163 6.74 15.90 9.90
N VAL A 164 5.87 16.08 8.90
CA VAL A 164 4.41 16.01 9.12
C VAL A 164 3.98 14.62 9.58
N ILE A 165 4.52 13.56 8.98
CA ILE A 165 4.21 12.18 9.37
C ILE A 165 4.70 11.90 10.79
N GLN A 166 5.90 12.36 11.14
CA GLN A 166 6.46 12.20 12.49
C GLN A 166 5.62 12.93 13.53
N ASP A 167 5.20 14.18 13.24
CA ASP A 167 4.34 14.96 14.13
C ASP A 167 2.96 14.29 14.29
N PHE A 168 2.41 13.71 13.22
CA PHE A 168 1.18 12.94 13.29
C PHE A 168 1.34 11.70 14.17
N TRP A 169 2.41 10.96 14.00
CA TRP A 169 2.71 9.79 14.81
C TRP A 169 2.86 10.13 16.30
N ASN A 170 3.41 11.30 16.60
CA ASN A 170 3.59 11.81 17.96
C ASN A 170 2.33 12.48 18.55
N HIS A 171 1.19 12.42 17.86
CA HIS A 171 -0.07 13.07 18.30
C HIS A 171 0.03 14.60 18.45
N GLU A 172 0.92 15.26 17.67
CA GLU A 172 1.02 16.72 17.69
C GLU A 172 -0.19 17.41 17.01
N PHE A 173 -0.95 16.66 16.21
CA PHE A 173 -2.21 17.10 15.61
C PHE A 173 -3.14 15.91 15.37
N ASP A 174 -4.42 16.21 15.10
CA ASP A 174 -5.51 15.25 15.20
C ASP A 174 -6.02 14.78 13.82
N VAL A 175 -6.00 15.67 12.83
CA VAL A 175 -6.51 15.39 11.49
C VAL A 175 -5.44 15.66 10.44
N LEU A 176 -5.08 14.62 9.69
CA LEU A 176 -4.20 14.71 8.54
C LEU A 176 -5.04 14.69 7.25
N VAL A 177 -5.08 15.83 6.56
CA VAL A 177 -5.69 15.94 5.23
C VAL A 177 -4.64 15.58 4.17
N CYS A 178 -4.83 14.51 3.38
CA CYS A 178 -3.83 13.96 2.46
C CYS A 178 -4.44 13.47 1.13
#